data_0aa26b6a715aa26cea57076d864a8b62
#
_entry.id   0aa26b6a715aa26cea57076d864a8b62
#
_cell.length_a   1.000
_cell.length_b   1.000
_cell.length_c   1.000
_cell.angle_alpha   90.00
_cell.angle_beta   90.00
_cell.angle_gamma   90.00
#
_symmetry.space_group_name_H-M   'P 1'
#
loop_
_entity.id
_entity.type
_entity.pdbx_description
1 polymer ?
#
loop_
_entity_poly.entity_id
_entity_poly.type
_entity_poly.pdbx_seq_one_letter_code
_entity_poly.pdbx_strand_id
1 'polypeptide(L)'
;MERILLLKKIKTAITMLMSDRAALYNKLGIGRESGSQKYSFLLDYTVNRYWKNSGLEKLFSEKDTESADFKLFITNHKKHDVVNLHRKIVVNQCKSVIEFGCGISTVVMAHAMLKNNEKYNIKGKIYSVEAHPKWADIVREKLIEVGLDDYTEVTSSKVRLSKLGGQTCHF
;
A
#
# COMPACT_ATOMS: atom_id res chain seq x y z
N MET A 1 33.65 -7.76 16.78
CA MET A 1 32.72 -8.76 17.32
C MET A 1 31.27 -8.26 17.45
N GLU A 2 31.03 -7.07 17.98
CA GLU A 2 29.69 -6.50 18.20
C GLU A 2 28.84 -6.30 16.91
N ARG A 3 29.46 -5.84 15.80
CA ARG A 3 28.75 -5.66 14.51
C ARG A 3 28.17 -6.97 13.94
N ILE A 4 28.90 -8.08 14.11
CA ILE A 4 28.43 -9.40 13.63
C ILE A 4 27.29 -9.91 14.51
N LEU A 5 27.32 -9.64 15.81
CA LEU A 5 26.27 -10.00 16.74
C LEU A 5 25.01 -9.20 16.48
N LEU A 6 25.14 -7.91 16.16
CA LEU A 6 24.02 -7.03 15.79
C LEU A 6 23.36 -7.50 14.49
N LEU A 7 24.14 -7.83 13.46
CA LEU A 7 23.61 -8.34 12.19
C LEU A 7 22.89 -9.68 12.35
N LYS A 8 23.39 -10.58 13.21
CA LYS A 8 22.72 -11.85 13.54
C LYS A 8 21.38 -11.60 14.26
N LYS A 9 21.33 -10.67 15.22
CA LYS A 9 20.10 -10.28 15.93
C LYS A 9 19.08 -9.67 14.98
N ILE A 10 19.51 -8.80 14.07
CA ILE A 10 18.64 -8.19 13.04
C ILE A 10 18.09 -9.26 12.09
N LYS A 11 18.93 -10.19 11.60
CA LYS A 11 18.50 -11.28 10.72
C LYS A 11 17.48 -12.20 11.41
N THR A 12 17.71 -12.53 12.67
CA THR A 12 16.78 -13.34 13.48
C THR A 12 15.47 -12.59 13.71
N ALA A 13 15.50 -11.29 14.01
CA ALA A 13 14.33 -10.47 14.19
C ALA A 13 13.49 -10.37 12.89
N ILE A 14 14.13 -10.21 11.74
CA ILE A 14 13.46 -10.17 10.43
C ILE A 14 12.83 -11.53 10.11
N THR A 15 13.51 -12.63 10.38
CA THR A 15 12.97 -13.97 10.11
C THR A 15 11.78 -14.28 11.01
N MET A 16 11.78 -13.82 12.25
CA MET A 16 10.67 -13.99 13.20
C MET A 16 9.49 -13.05 12.93
N LEU A 17 9.73 -11.84 12.42
CA LEU A 17 8.66 -10.94 11.94
C LEU A 17 7.80 -11.56 10.84
N MET A 18 8.33 -12.54 10.14
CA MET A 18 7.62 -13.24 9.08
C MET A 18 6.83 -14.46 9.58
N SER A 19 7.14 -15.01 10.76
CA SER A 19 6.53 -16.26 11.23
C SER A 19 5.70 -16.15 12.51
N ASP A 20 6.09 -15.37 13.51
CA ASP A 20 5.34 -15.28 14.77
C ASP A 20 5.67 -13.99 15.56
N ARG A 21 4.68 -13.11 15.66
CA ARG A 21 4.80 -11.83 16.36
C ARG A 21 5.01 -11.99 17.88
N ALA A 22 4.34 -12.95 18.50
CA ALA A 22 4.40 -13.16 19.95
C ALA A 22 5.78 -13.69 20.39
N ALA A 23 6.36 -14.60 19.63
CA ALA A 23 7.71 -15.13 19.88
C ALA A 23 8.79 -14.05 19.74
N LEU A 24 8.60 -13.08 18.84
CA LEU A 24 9.49 -11.95 18.68
C LEU A 24 9.52 -11.05 19.93
N TYR A 25 8.34 -10.72 20.49
CA TYR A 25 8.25 -9.89 21.71
C TYR A 25 8.96 -10.53 22.89
N ASN A 26 8.74 -11.84 23.11
CA ASN A 26 9.35 -12.58 24.21
C ASN A 26 10.88 -12.69 24.06
N LYS A 27 11.38 -12.86 22.84
CA LYS A 27 12.81 -13.05 22.59
C LYS A 27 13.63 -11.75 22.63
N LEU A 28 12.98 -10.61 22.35
CA LEU A 28 13.59 -9.28 22.45
C LEU A 28 13.55 -8.72 23.88
N GLY A 29 12.91 -9.42 24.83
CA GLY A 29 12.78 -8.99 26.23
C GLY A 29 11.98 -7.69 26.36
N ILE A 30 11.07 -7.46 25.43
CA ILE A 30 10.28 -6.22 25.36
C ILE A 30 8.94 -6.47 26.05
N GLY A 31 8.78 -5.95 27.27
CA GLY A 31 7.49 -5.94 27.97
C GLY A 31 6.40 -5.22 27.14
N ARG A 32 5.13 -5.60 27.34
CA ARG A 32 3.99 -5.13 26.53
C ARG A 32 3.92 -3.62 26.32
N GLU A 33 4.30 -2.81 27.33
CA GLU A 33 4.19 -1.35 27.25
C GLU A 33 5.41 -0.66 26.62
N SER A 34 6.63 -1.15 26.89
CA SER A 34 7.85 -0.62 26.25
C SER A 34 8.04 -1.15 24.82
N GLY A 35 7.42 -2.28 24.49
CA GLY A 35 7.48 -2.93 23.21
C GLY A 35 6.74 -2.18 22.11
N SER A 36 5.65 -1.49 22.45
CA SER A 36 4.85 -0.77 21.47
C SER A 36 5.62 0.38 20.81
N GLN A 37 6.39 1.15 21.59
CA GLN A 37 7.16 2.29 21.05
C GLN A 37 8.37 1.85 20.23
N LYS A 38 9.14 0.85 20.70
CA LYS A 38 10.30 0.33 19.94
C LYS A 38 9.88 -0.41 18.68
N TYR A 39 8.75 -1.12 18.74
CA TYR A 39 8.19 -1.80 17.58
C TYR A 39 7.67 -0.80 16.55
N SER A 40 7.00 0.26 16.99
CA SER A 40 6.55 1.37 16.14
C SER A 40 7.75 1.97 15.39
N PHE A 41 8.84 2.29 16.07
CA PHE A 41 10.04 2.86 15.44
C PHE A 41 10.66 1.94 14.39
N LEU A 42 10.80 0.64 14.67
CA LEU A 42 11.34 -0.32 13.70
C LEU A 42 10.41 -0.51 12.50
N LEU A 43 9.10 -0.51 12.75
CA LEU A 43 8.09 -0.61 11.71
C LEU A 43 8.12 0.64 10.83
N ASP A 44 8.16 1.83 11.43
CA ASP A 44 8.26 3.11 10.72
C ASP A 44 9.54 3.20 9.90
N TYR A 45 10.67 2.75 10.45
CA TYR A 45 11.93 2.70 9.72
C TYR A 45 11.85 1.78 8.48
N THR A 46 11.29 0.57 8.63
CA THR A 46 11.17 -0.38 7.53
C THR A 46 10.20 0.10 6.46
N VAL A 47 9.09 0.72 6.84
CA VAL A 47 8.11 1.32 5.94
C VAL A 47 8.71 2.49 5.18
N ASN A 48 9.39 3.42 5.88
CA ASN A 48 10.02 4.58 5.25
C ASN A 48 11.15 4.17 4.30
N ARG A 49 11.95 3.18 4.66
CA ARG A 49 12.98 2.64 3.77
C ARG A 49 12.38 2.00 2.53
N TYR A 50 11.31 1.22 2.68
CA TYR A 50 10.62 0.63 1.53
C TYR A 50 9.99 1.70 0.64
N TRP A 51 9.34 2.70 1.23
CA TRP A 51 8.73 3.83 0.55
C TRP A 51 9.71 4.53 -0.40
N LYS A 52 10.90 4.86 0.10
CA LYS A 52 11.98 5.45 -0.69
C LYS A 52 12.53 4.51 -1.75
N ASN A 53 12.90 3.29 -1.35
CA ASN A 53 13.56 2.34 -2.24
C ASN A 53 12.65 1.81 -3.36
N SER A 54 11.35 1.76 -3.16
CA SER A 54 10.39 1.36 -4.19
C SER A 54 10.08 2.46 -5.20
N GLY A 55 10.41 3.71 -4.89
CA GLY A 55 10.06 4.87 -5.72
C GLY A 55 8.67 5.45 -5.45
N LEU A 56 7.94 4.93 -4.45
CA LEU A 56 6.61 5.43 -4.09
C LEU A 56 6.62 6.91 -3.68
N GLU A 57 7.74 7.38 -3.11
CA GLU A 57 7.91 8.79 -2.74
C GLU A 57 7.74 9.76 -3.93
N LYS A 58 8.08 9.31 -5.13
CA LYS A 58 8.02 10.13 -6.35
C LYS A 58 6.61 10.29 -6.93
N LEU A 59 5.67 9.44 -6.51
CA LEU A 59 4.30 9.47 -7.01
C LEU A 59 3.46 10.62 -6.42
N PHE A 60 3.90 11.13 -5.28
CA PHE A 60 3.14 12.11 -4.51
C PHE A 60 4.03 13.33 -4.26
N SER A 61 3.77 14.41 -5.00
CA SER A 61 4.46 15.67 -4.81
C SER A 61 3.86 16.46 -3.64
N GLU A 62 4.63 17.41 -3.08
CA GLU A 62 4.11 18.30 -2.04
C GLU A 62 2.91 19.15 -2.53
N LYS A 63 2.82 19.41 -3.84
CA LYS A 63 1.67 20.09 -4.46
C LYS A 63 0.36 19.33 -4.33
N ASP A 64 0.40 18.00 -4.23
CA ASP A 64 -0.79 17.17 -4.02
C ASP A 64 -1.43 17.42 -2.66
N THR A 65 -0.76 18.14 -1.76
CA THR A 65 -1.23 18.47 -0.43
C THR A 65 -2.04 19.77 -0.35
N GLU A 66 -2.01 20.63 -1.38
CA GLU A 66 -2.59 21.98 -1.33
C GLU A 66 -3.96 22.15 -1.97
N SER A 67 -4.45 21.22 -2.82
CA SER A 67 -5.79 21.33 -3.37
C SER A 67 -6.85 21.08 -2.29
N ALA A 68 -7.66 22.09 -1.98
CA ALA A 68 -8.60 22.11 -0.87
C ALA A 68 -9.68 21.04 -0.97
N ASP A 69 -10.04 20.60 -2.17
CA ASP A 69 -11.18 19.72 -2.44
C ASP A 69 -10.81 18.23 -2.54
N PHE A 70 -9.53 17.91 -2.74
CA PHE A 70 -9.09 16.53 -2.93
C PHE A 70 -7.65 16.32 -2.48
N LYS A 71 -7.50 16.03 -1.22
CA LYS A 71 -6.18 15.72 -0.67
C LYS A 71 -5.94 14.22 -0.76
N LEU A 72 -5.15 13.78 -1.74
CA LEU A 72 -4.51 12.48 -1.73
C LEU A 72 -3.46 12.46 -0.60
N PHE A 73 -3.94 12.59 0.64
CA PHE A 73 -3.10 12.64 1.82
C PHE A 73 -2.55 11.28 2.16
N ILE A 74 -1.24 11.18 2.16
CA ILE A 74 -0.56 10.09 2.82
C ILE A 74 -0.17 10.53 4.22
N THR A 75 -1.04 10.29 5.19
CA THR A 75 -0.66 10.33 6.60
C THR A 75 0.27 9.16 6.93
N ASN A 76 1.06 9.26 8.00
CA ASN A 76 1.94 8.16 8.42
C ASN A 76 1.20 6.82 8.59
N HIS A 77 -0.03 6.82 9.11
CA HIS A 77 -0.86 5.60 9.21
C HIS A 77 -1.24 5.02 7.85
N LYS A 78 -1.70 5.87 6.91
CA LYS A 78 -2.01 5.44 5.53
C LYS A 78 -0.78 4.92 4.80
N LYS A 79 0.42 5.48 5.09
CA LYS A 79 1.67 5.03 4.50
C LYS A 79 1.98 3.56 4.83
N HIS A 80 1.71 3.09 6.04
CA HIS A 80 1.87 1.69 6.40
C HIS A 80 0.97 0.77 5.57
N ASP A 81 -0.30 1.14 5.42
CA ASP A 81 -1.28 0.34 4.68
C ASP A 81 -0.93 0.25 3.20
N VAL A 82 -0.63 1.38 2.56
CA VAL A 82 -0.31 1.40 1.12
C VAL A 82 1.03 0.73 0.81
N VAL A 83 2.03 0.83 1.70
CA VAL A 83 3.30 0.09 1.56
C VAL A 83 3.06 -1.41 1.68
N ASN A 84 2.22 -1.86 2.61
CA ASN A 84 1.88 -3.27 2.75
C ASN A 84 1.11 -3.77 1.54
N LEU A 85 0.18 -2.98 1.01
CA LEU A 85 -0.57 -3.29 -0.20
C LEU A 85 0.36 -3.44 -1.42
N HIS A 86 1.23 -2.46 -1.65
CA HIS A 86 2.24 -2.49 -2.71
C HIS A 86 3.11 -3.74 -2.63
N ARG A 87 3.65 -4.03 -1.44
CA ARG A 87 4.49 -5.21 -1.21
C ARG A 87 3.75 -6.52 -1.50
N LYS A 88 2.50 -6.64 -1.07
CA LYS A 88 1.69 -7.84 -1.34
C LYS A 88 1.52 -8.08 -2.83
N ILE A 89 1.24 -7.03 -3.61
CA ILE A 89 1.08 -7.13 -5.06
C ILE A 89 2.41 -7.55 -5.72
N VAL A 90 3.52 -6.93 -5.32
CA VAL A 90 4.84 -7.24 -5.90
C VAL A 90 5.31 -8.64 -5.52
N VAL A 91 5.22 -9.03 -4.25
CA VAL A 91 5.68 -10.34 -3.75
C VAL A 91 4.86 -11.48 -4.35
N ASN A 92 3.54 -11.31 -4.44
CA ASN A 92 2.66 -12.33 -5.00
C ASN A 92 2.57 -12.28 -6.52
N GLN A 93 3.28 -11.35 -7.19
CA GLN A 93 3.29 -11.20 -8.65
C GLN A 93 1.86 -11.13 -9.22
N CYS A 94 0.99 -10.35 -8.58
CA CYS A 94 -0.41 -10.27 -8.98
C CYS A 94 -0.54 -9.80 -10.43
N LYS A 95 -1.45 -10.44 -11.18
CA LYS A 95 -1.77 -10.09 -12.57
C LYS A 95 -3.03 -9.23 -12.66
N SER A 96 -3.94 -9.38 -11.71
CA SER A 96 -5.19 -8.61 -11.65
C SER A 96 -5.53 -8.30 -10.22
N VAL A 97 -6.03 -7.10 -9.98
CA VAL A 97 -6.59 -6.67 -8.70
C VAL A 97 -7.88 -5.92 -8.99
N ILE A 98 -8.91 -6.19 -8.19
CA ILE A 98 -10.17 -5.46 -8.22
C ILE A 98 -10.25 -4.62 -6.96
N GLU A 99 -10.63 -3.36 -7.11
CA GLU A 99 -10.80 -2.40 -6.03
C GLU A 99 -12.19 -1.77 -6.11
N PHE A 100 -12.83 -1.60 -4.97
CA PHE A 100 -14.07 -0.84 -4.83
C PHE A 100 -13.77 0.49 -4.16
N GLY A 101 -14.05 1.59 -4.88
CA GLY A 101 -13.54 2.92 -4.59
C GLY A 101 -12.16 3.13 -5.21
N CYS A 102 -11.85 4.34 -5.65
CA CYS A 102 -10.52 4.67 -6.15
C CYS A 102 -9.85 5.76 -5.32
N GLY A 103 -8.52 5.83 -5.35
CA GLY A 103 -7.78 6.83 -4.59
C GLY A 103 -6.27 6.60 -4.60
N ILE A 104 -5.63 6.90 -3.48
CA ILE A 104 -4.19 6.66 -3.28
C ILE A 104 -3.82 5.20 -3.47
N SER A 105 -4.66 4.29 -2.98
CA SER A 105 -4.47 2.84 -3.14
C SER A 105 -4.37 2.45 -4.60
N THR A 106 -5.21 3.00 -5.45
CA THR A 106 -5.21 2.77 -6.91
C THR A 106 -3.87 3.13 -7.51
N VAL A 107 -3.35 4.33 -7.23
CA VAL A 107 -2.04 4.81 -7.74
C VAL A 107 -0.90 3.93 -7.25
N VAL A 108 -0.91 3.57 -5.96
CA VAL A 108 0.11 2.70 -5.36
C VAL A 108 0.06 1.29 -5.93
N MET A 109 -1.13 0.74 -6.16
CA MET A 109 -1.30 -0.58 -6.77
C MET A 109 -0.87 -0.58 -8.24
N ALA A 110 -1.21 0.46 -9.01
CA ALA A 110 -0.75 0.61 -10.39
C ALA A 110 0.78 0.64 -10.48
N HIS A 111 1.44 1.37 -9.56
CA HIS A 111 2.90 1.34 -9.46
C HIS A 111 3.46 -0.05 -9.11
N ALA A 112 2.76 -0.82 -8.28
CA ALA A 112 3.17 -2.20 -8.01
C ALA A 112 3.07 -3.09 -9.25
N MET A 113 2.06 -2.87 -10.12
CA MET A 113 1.95 -3.55 -11.41
C MET A 113 3.10 -3.15 -12.36
N LEU A 114 3.46 -1.87 -12.42
CA LEU A 114 4.66 -1.41 -13.15
C LEU A 114 5.91 -2.15 -12.65
N LYS A 115 6.11 -2.27 -11.32
CA LYS A 115 7.25 -2.99 -10.74
C LYS A 115 7.25 -4.48 -11.07
N ASN A 116 6.08 -5.11 -11.13
CA ASN A 116 5.95 -6.50 -11.58
C ASN A 116 6.33 -6.65 -13.06
N ASN A 117 5.93 -5.69 -13.90
CA ASN A 117 6.31 -5.68 -15.30
C ASN A 117 7.82 -5.49 -15.49
N GLU A 118 8.41 -4.49 -14.83
CA GLU A 118 9.86 -4.21 -14.90
C GLU A 118 10.71 -5.39 -14.44
N LYS A 119 10.31 -6.04 -13.34
CA LYS A 119 11.13 -7.06 -12.68
C LYS A 119 10.88 -8.48 -13.19
N TYR A 120 9.65 -8.80 -13.52
CA TYR A 120 9.22 -10.16 -13.81
C TYR A 120 8.59 -10.31 -15.21
N ASN A 121 8.50 -9.22 -15.98
CA ASN A 121 7.80 -9.16 -17.27
C ASN A 121 6.32 -9.61 -17.16
N ILE A 122 5.68 -9.24 -16.04
CA ILE A 122 4.27 -9.55 -15.77
C ILE A 122 3.45 -8.29 -15.99
N LYS A 123 2.72 -8.22 -17.10
CA LYS A 123 1.74 -7.17 -17.35
C LYS A 123 0.48 -7.46 -16.54
N GLY A 124 0.35 -6.76 -15.40
CA GLY A 124 -0.84 -6.81 -14.58
C GLY A 124 -1.70 -5.55 -14.74
N LYS A 125 -2.96 -5.62 -14.31
CA LYS A 125 -3.90 -4.49 -14.36
C LYS A 125 -4.75 -4.39 -13.10
N ILE A 126 -5.02 -3.15 -12.68
CA ILE A 126 -5.95 -2.81 -11.60
C ILE A 126 -7.28 -2.42 -12.23
N TYR A 127 -8.36 -2.97 -11.71
CA TYR A 127 -9.72 -2.62 -12.07
C TYR A 127 -10.40 -1.96 -10.87
N SER A 128 -10.54 -0.64 -10.92
CA SER A 128 -11.18 0.15 -9.86
C SER A 128 -12.59 0.56 -10.28
N VAL A 129 -13.57 0.33 -9.41
CA VAL A 129 -14.96 0.76 -9.61
C VAL A 129 -15.29 1.84 -8.60
N GLU A 130 -15.56 3.06 -9.07
CA GLU A 130 -15.84 4.22 -8.24
C GLU A 130 -17.28 4.70 -8.42
N ALA A 131 -17.95 4.98 -7.31
CA ALA A 131 -19.34 5.46 -7.33
C ALA A 131 -19.45 6.94 -7.70
N HIS A 132 -18.43 7.74 -7.40
CA HIS A 132 -18.42 9.18 -7.61
C HIS A 132 -17.62 9.57 -8.86
N PRO A 133 -18.26 10.00 -9.97
CA PRO A 133 -17.57 10.25 -11.25
C PRO A 133 -16.43 11.26 -11.13
N LYS A 134 -16.64 12.36 -10.40
CA LYS A 134 -15.62 13.40 -10.19
C LYS A 134 -14.34 12.82 -9.51
N TRP A 135 -14.52 11.90 -8.60
CA TRP A 135 -13.41 11.20 -7.94
C TRP A 135 -12.67 10.30 -8.92
N ALA A 136 -13.40 9.54 -9.73
CA ALA A 136 -12.82 8.70 -10.76
C ALA A 136 -11.94 9.52 -11.72
N ASP A 137 -12.42 10.71 -12.14
CA ASP A 137 -11.70 11.59 -13.05
C ASP A 137 -10.38 12.08 -12.44
N ILE A 138 -10.42 12.53 -11.18
CA ILE A 138 -9.20 13.00 -10.47
C ILE A 138 -8.15 11.90 -10.37
N VAL A 139 -8.58 10.67 -10.07
CA VAL A 139 -7.64 9.54 -9.99
C VAL A 139 -7.09 9.18 -11.37
N ARG A 140 -7.90 9.26 -12.44
CA ARG A 140 -7.42 9.06 -13.82
C ARG A 140 -6.38 10.11 -14.21
N GLU A 141 -6.65 11.40 -13.92
CA GLU A 141 -5.72 12.49 -14.18
C GLU A 141 -4.39 12.25 -13.46
N LYS A 142 -4.44 11.84 -12.18
CA LYS A 142 -3.23 11.51 -11.43
C LYS A 142 -2.47 10.32 -12.01
N LEU A 143 -3.17 9.28 -12.44
CA LEU A 143 -2.53 8.11 -13.07
C LEU A 143 -1.81 8.49 -14.37
N ILE A 144 -2.42 9.36 -15.20
CA ILE A 144 -1.82 9.89 -16.42
C ILE A 144 -0.59 10.75 -16.06
N GLU A 145 -0.71 11.65 -15.08
CA GLU A 145 0.40 12.51 -14.63
C GLU A 145 1.65 11.71 -14.25
N VAL A 146 1.46 10.57 -13.56
CA VAL A 146 2.58 9.72 -13.10
C VAL A 146 2.92 8.57 -14.06
N GLY A 147 2.27 8.49 -15.22
CA GLY A 147 2.53 7.47 -16.26
C GLY A 147 2.14 6.05 -15.86
N LEU A 148 1.03 5.89 -15.13
CA LEU A 148 0.54 4.61 -14.62
C LEU A 148 -0.84 4.20 -15.18
N ASP A 149 -1.38 4.96 -16.11
CA ASP A 149 -2.70 4.73 -16.73
C ASP A 149 -2.80 3.39 -17.46
N ASP A 150 -1.73 2.92 -18.09
CA ASP A 150 -1.66 1.60 -18.72
C ASP A 150 -1.90 0.43 -17.76
N TYR A 151 -1.61 0.62 -16.47
CA TYR A 151 -1.73 -0.40 -15.43
C TYR A 151 -3.06 -0.36 -14.69
N THR A 152 -3.98 0.52 -15.11
CA THR A 152 -5.22 0.74 -14.36
C THR A 152 -6.40 0.96 -15.32
N GLU A 153 -7.57 0.48 -14.90
CA GLU A 153 -8.84 0.82 -15.48
C GLU A 153 -9.76 1.31 -14.38
N VAL A 154 -10.07 2.60 -14.39
CA VAL A 154 -10.99 3.22 -13.42
C VAL A 154 -12.33 3.40 -14.08
N THR A 155 -13.34 2.67 -13.61
CA THR A 155 -14.72 2.74 -14.11
C THR A 155 -15.59 3.46 -13.12
N SER A 156 -16.40 4.40 -13.59
CA SER A 156 -17.43 5.03 -12.77
C SER A 156 -18.73 4.25 -12.86
N SER A 157 -19.30 3.84 -11.73
CA SER A 157 -20.57 3.12 -11.65
C SER A 157 -21.47 3.71 -10.58
N LYS A 158 -22.77 3.85 -10.92
CA LYS A 158 -23.76 4.31 -9.93
C LYS A 158 -24.03 3.23 -8.91
N VAL A 159 -23.99 3.60 -7.63
CA VAL A 159 -24.44 2.74 -6.54
C VAL A 159 -25.94 2.46 -6.71
N ARG A 160 -26.31 1.19 -6.68
CA ARG A 160 -27.70 0.75 -6.73
C ARG A 160 -28.05 -0.04 -5.48
N LEU A 161 -29.26 0.18 -4.97
CA LEU A 161 -29.84 -0.68 -3.95
C LEU A 161 -30.21 -2.02 -4.58
N SER A 162 -29.73 -3.10 -3.99
CA SER A 162 -30.08 -4.46 -4.39
C SER A 162 -30.35 -5.31 -3.16
N LYS A 163 -31.11 -6.38 -3.34
CA LYS A 163 -31.35 -7.37 -2.28
C LYS A 163 -30.49 -8.59 -2.52
N LEU A 164 -29.66 -8.91 -1.55
CA LEU A 164 -28.86 -10.12 -1.53
C LEU A 164 -29.20 -10.92 -0.28
N GLY A 165 -29.69 -12.15 -0.44
CA GLY A 165 -30.06 -13.00 0.69
C GLY A 165 -31.13 -12.41 1.62
N GLY A 166 -32.03 -11.58 1.09
CA GLY A 166 -33.06 -10.89 1.88
C GLY A 166 -32.61 -9.58 2.54
N GLN A 167 -31.32 -9.26 2.51
CA GLN A 167 -30.77 -8.01 3.02
C GLN A 167 -30.64 -6.97 1.90
N THR A 168 -30.93 -5.71 2.22
CA THR A 168 -30.72 -4.58 1.28
C THR A 168 -29.27 -4.17 1.33
N CYS A 169 -28.59 -4.23 0.19
CA CYS A 169 -27.20 -3.86 0.04
C CYS A 169 -27.04 -2.74 -1.00
N HIS A 170 -26.00 -1.93 -0.85
CA HIS A 170 -25.58 -0.93 -1.84
C HIS A 170 -24.44 -1.52 -2.67
N PHE A 171 -24.60 -1.53 -3.99
CA PHE A 171 -23.58 -1.98 -4.94
C PHE A 171 -23.36 -0.91 -6.00
#